data_3db23d7854da9e41beb8afec4cf99ddf
#
_entry.id   3db23d7854da9e41beb8afec4cf99ddf
#
_cell.length_a   1.000
_cell.length_b   1.000
_cell.length_c   1.000
_cell.angle_alpha   90.00
_cell.angle_beta   90.00
_cell.angle_gamma   90.00
#
_symmetry.space_group_name_H-M   'P 1'
#
loop_
_entity.id
_entity.type
_entity.pdbx_description
1 polymer ?
#
loop_
_entity_poly.entity_id
_entity_poly.type
_entity_poly.pdbx_seq_one_letter_code
_entity_poly.pdbx_strand_id
1 'polypeptide(L)'
;IDFITTGSIGNLVDDPDADEDEENGDFEDELTYKNYGLIIIDESHKFRNSDTDMYRSLDNLIAQIGGNTGLYPYVGLLSATPQNNTPNDLKNQIYLFERNHQYCTLDKVDGRNLEAFFSRIMRSFSALRHEASEISAKERKTQDDIDRQKEIDNEFGILSSEIRDHVLCDILVRRTRTDIKKYYEEDMTRQHLIFPEISGPHALKYKMDKWLVNLFNTTMDIIVPSDEYKETSDRYLSYY
;
A
#
# COMPACT_ATOMS: atom_id res chain seq x y z
N ILE A 1 14.80 23.65 1.73
CA ILE A 1 14.30 22.32 1.26
C ILE A 1 15.22 21.29 1.87
N ASP A 2 14.66 20.36 2.62
CA ASP A 2 15.41 19.29 3.24
C ASP A 2 15.03 17.97 2.57
N PHE A 3 16.01 17.11 2.33
CA PHE A 3 15.80 15.77 1.77
C PHE A 3 16.10 14.76 2.86
N ILE A 4 15.11 13.91 3.17
CA ILE A 4 15.18 12.98 4.28
C ILE A 4 14.83 11.58 3.77
N THR A 5 15.57 10.57 4.21
CA THR A 5 15.21 9.19 3.89
C THR A 5 14.03 8.75 4.74
N THR A 6 13.18 7.89 4.19
CA THR A 6 12.01 7.37 4.92
C THR A 6 12.38 6.67 6.24
N GLY A 7 13.58 6.09 6.34
CA GLY A 7 14.08 5.45 7.56
C GLY A 7 14.55 6.42 8.64
N SER A 8 14.76 7.70 8.29
CA SER A 8 15.25 8.72 9.24
C SER A 8 14.14 9.64 9.75
N ILE A 9 12.89 9.39 9.41
CA ILE A 9 11.75 10.22 9.83
C ILE A 9 11.61 10.19 11.36
N GLY A 10 11.87 9.05 12.00
CA GLY A 10 11.82 8.92 13.46
C GLY A 10 12.75 9.90 14.19
N ASN A 11 13.88 10.27 13.57
CA ASN A 11 14.84 11.22 14.17
C ASN A 11 14.34 12.68 14.11
N LEU A 12 13.24 12.96 13.43
CA LEU A 12 12.63 14.29 13.34
C LEU A 12 11.47 14.48 14.34
N VAL A 13 11.13 13.46 15.06
CA VAL A 13 10.03 13.48 16.02
C VAL A 13 10.64 13.48 17.41
N ASP A 14 10.31 14.49 18.21
CA ASP A 14 10.66 14.48 19.62
C ASP A 14 9.98 13.26 20.26
N ASP A 15 10.76 12.38 20.86
CA ASP A 15 10.24 11.28 21.68
C ASP A 15 9.93 11.83 23.07
N PRO A 16 8.64 11.95 23.46
CA PRO A 16 8.30 12.45 24.78
C PRO A 16 8.69 11.51 25.93
N ASP A 17 9.06 10.26 25.59
CA ASP A 17 9.50 9.24 26.56
C ASP A 17 11.03 9.01 26.51
N ALA A 18 11.78 9.80 25.74
CA ALA A 18 13.23 9.72 25.77
C ALA A 18 13.74 10.21 27.14
N ASP A 19 14.33 9.29 27.90
CA ASP A 19 14.97 9.60 29.17
C ASP A 19 16.04 10.69 28.96
N GLU A 20 15.97 11.78 29.72
CA GLU A 20 16.91 12.94 29.67
C GLU A 20 18.38 12.57 29.97
N ASP A 21 18.70 11.29 30.19
CA ASP A 21 20.00 10.82 30.68
C ASP A 21 20.96 10.31 29.60
N GLU A 22 20.61 10.30 28.31
CA GLU A 22 21.58 10.03 27.25
C GLU A 22 22.21 11.32 26.71
N GLU A 23 23.19 11.84 27.49
CA GLU A 23 24.25 12.72 26.97
C GLU A 23 25.03 12.01 25.88
N ASN A 24 24.50 11.91 24.68
CA ASN A 24 25.24 11.50 23.50
C ASN A 24 25.84 12.73 22.83
N GLY A 25 27.17 12.78 22.97
CA GLY A 25 28.02 13.86 22.56
C GLY A 25 27.89 14.30 21.11
N ASP A 26 28.17 15.61 20.92
CA ASP A 26 28.69 16.28 19.72
C ASP A 26 28.20 15.78 18.34
N PHE A 27 26.90 15.83 18.09
CA PHE A 27 26.38 16.10 16.76
C PHE A 27 25.67 17.45 16.80
N GLU A 28 26.43 18.51 16.58
CA GLU A 28 25.93 19.86 16.26
C GLU A 28 25.29 19.89 14.85
N ASP A 29 24.37 18.99 14.58
CA ASP A 29 23.29 19.16 13.63
C ASP A 29 22.03 18.69 14.36
N GLU A 30 21.59 19.49 15.34
CA GLU A 30 20.20 19.47 15.77
C GLU A 30 19.38 19.56 14.47
N LEU A 31 18.91 18.46 13.96
CA LEU A 31 17.77 18.38 13.09
C LEU A 31 16.57 18.87 13.91
N THR A 32 16.69 20.14 14.29
CA THR A 32 15.67 20.85 15.02
C THR A 32 14.43 20.72 14.16
N TYR A 33 13.46 20.06 14.67
CA TYR A 33 12.12 19.96 14.23
C TYR A 33 11.71 21.28 13.54
N LYS A 34 11.65 21.23 12.21
CA LYS A 34 11.30 22.38 11.40
C LYS A 34 9.82 22.36 11.11
N ASN A 35 9.17 23.50 11.25
CA ASN A 35 7.76 23.68 10.88
C ASN A 35 7.61 23.68 9.35
N TYR A 36 7.58 22.49 8.75
CA TYR A 36 7.42 22.36 7.31
C TYR A 36 6.00 22.78 6.89
N GLY A 37 5.91 23.63 5.88
CA GLY A 37 4.62 23.99 5.26
C GLY A 37 4.17 23.00 4.20
N LEU A 38 5.10 22.20 3.66
CA LEU A 38 4.85 21.19 2.63
C LEU A 38 5.77 19.99 2.84
N ILE A 39 5.18 18.80 2.80
CA ILE A 39 5.87 17.50 2.84
C ILE A 39 5.55 16.77 1.54
N ILE A 40 6.57 16.39 0.78
CA ILE A 40 6.41 15.55 -0.41
C ILE A 40 7.04 14.20 -0.15
N ILE A 41 6.27 13.14 -0.38
CA ILE A 41 6.67 11.76 -0.10
C ILE A 41 6.72 10.99 -1.40
N ASP A 42 7.92 10.59 -1.81
CA ASP A 42 8.11 9.68 -2.93
C ASP A 42 7.94 8.22 -2.46
N GLU A 43 7.45 7.37 -3.37
CA GLU A 43 7.11 5.98 -3.08
C GLU A 43 6.17 5.83 -1.87
N SER A 44 5.14 6.67 -1.81
CA SER A 44 4.19 6.77 -0.69
C SER A 44 3.42 5.47 -0.40
N HIS A 45 3.47 4.49 -1.30
CA HIS A 45 2.92 3.16 -1.04
C HIS A 45 3.58 2.46 0.18
N LYS A 46 4.75 2.91 0.63
CA LYS A 46 5.39 2.45 1.88
C LYS A 46 4.58 2.84 3.12
N PHE A 47 3.78 3.89 3.05
CA PHE A 47 2.95 4.41 4.14
C PHE A 47 1.50 3.90 4.09
N ARG A 48 1.24 2.79 3.44
CA ARG A 48 -0.09 2.16 3.36
C ARG A 48 -0.54 1.45 4.64
N ASN A 49 0.41 1.05 5.49
CA ASN A 49 0.14 0.35 6.74
C ASN A 49 0.40 1.28 7.95
N SER A 50 -0.68 1.64 8.66
CA SER A 50 -0.64 2.49 9.84
C SER A 50 0.06 1.86 11.05
N ASP A 51 0.27 0.54 11.05
CA ASP A 51 0.89 -0.15 12.17
C ASP A 51 2.43 -0.13 12.12
N THR A 52 3.01 0.41 11.05
CA THR A 52 4.46 0.52 10.91
C THR A 52 5.02 1.73 11.66
N ASP A 53 6.21 1.60 12.24
CA ASP A 53 6.89 2.71 12.92
C ASP A 53 7.14 3.89 11.98
N MET A 54 7.46 3.61 10.72
CA MET A 54 7.63 4.62 9.69
C MET A 54 6.36 5.48 9.49
N TYR A 55 5.18 4.84 9.44
CA TYR A 55 3.91 5.56 9.34
C TYR A 55 3.65 6.39 10.58
N ARG A 56 3.82 5.81 11.76
CA ARG A 56 3.62 6.50 13.04
C ARG A 56 4.54 7.70 13.19
N SER A 57 5.81 7.57 12.83
CA SER A 57 6.77 8.68 12.87
C SER A 57 6.33 9.82 11.95
N LEU A 58 5.89 9.53 10.72
CA LEU A 58 5.39 10.55 9.82
C LEU A 58 4.09 11.20 10.32
N ASP A 59 3.16 10.41 10.83
CA ASP A 59 1.90 10.89 11.38
C ASP A 59 2.14 11.80 12.60
N ASN A 60 3.06 11.41 13.49
CA ASN A 60 3.48 12.22 14.64
C ASN A 60 4.16 13.53 14.19
N LEU A 61 5.06 13.50 13.20
CA LEU A 61 5.67 14.71 12.64
C LEU A 61 4.61 15.69 12.15
N ILE A 62 3.64 15.21 11.36
CA ILE A 62 2.55 16.04 10.85
C ILE A 62 1.70 16.60 12.00
N ALA A 63 1.41 15.79 13.02
CA ALA A 63 0.64 16.20 14.20
C ALA A 63 1.38 17.26 15.03
N GLN A 64 2.68 17.10 15.26
CA GLN A 64 3.52 18.06 15.97
C GLN A 64 3.58 19.40 15.24
N ILE A 65 3.76 19.41 13.91
CA ILE A 65 3.72 20.64 13.11
C ILE A 65 2.37 21.35 13.30
N GLY A 66 1.26 20.61 13.21
CA GLY A 66 -0.08 21.15 13.42
C GLY A 66 -0.28 21.72 14.83
N GLY A 67 0.23 21.03 15.85
CA GLY A 67 0.19 21.49 17.24
C GLY A 67 0.98 22.78 17.47
N ASN A 68 2.19 22.88 16.92
CA ASN A 68 3.06 24.02 17.12
C ASN A 68 2.67 25.27 16.32
N THR A 69 2.19 25.08 15.10
CA THR A 69 1.89 26.20 14.21
C THR A 69 0.41 26.56 14.14
N GLY A 70 -0.47 25.69 14.62
CA GLY A 70 -1.92 25.78 14.44
C GLY A 70 -2.39 25.44 13.02
N LEU A 71 -1.47 25.03 12.12
CA LEU A 71 -1.76 24.67 10.72
C LEU A 71 -1.03 23.38 10.37
N TYR A 72 -1.73 22.41 9.81
CA TYR A 72 -1.11 21.21 9.27
C TYR A 72 -0.37 21.50 7.96
N PRO A 73 0.76 20.83 7.69
CA PRO A 73 1.46 20.96 6.43
C PRO A 73 0.63 20.40 5.27
N TYR A 74 0.81 20.92 4.08
CA TYR A 74 0.36 20.25 2.88
C TYR A 74 1.16 18.98 2.67
N VAL A 75 0.49 17.87 2.33
CA VAL A 75 1.17 16.58 2.08
C VAL A 75 0.91 16.14 0.66
N GLY A 76 1.97 16.00 -0.12
CA GLY A 76 1.95 15.46 -1.48
C GLY A 76 2.47 14.03 -1.51
N LEU A 77 1.67 13.10 -1.98
CA LEU A 77 2.02 11.68 -2.06
C LEU A 77 2.29 11.30 -3.52
N LEU A 78 3.49 10.80 -3.81
CA LEU A 78 3.87 10.30 -5.13
C LEU A 78 3.96 8.78 -5.07
N SER A 79 3.24 8.09 -5.94
CA SER A 79 3.27 6.62 -6.03
C SER A 79 2.79 6.14 -7.39
N ALA A 80 3.42 5.09 -7.90
CA ALA A 80 2.91 4.37 -9.09
C ALA A 80 1.70 3.49 -8.74
N THR A 81 1.58 3.04 -7.49
CA THR A 81 0.56 2.08 -7.03
C THR A 81 0.01 2.49 -5.66
N PRO A 82 -0.89 3.50 -5.61
CA PRO A 82 -1.41 3.99 -4.33
C PRO A 82 -2.27 2.94 -3.60
N GLN A 83 -2.96 2.09 -4.33
CA GLN A 83 -3.73 0.96 -3.79
C GLN A 83 -3.10 -0.34 -4.25
N ASN A 84 -2.85 -1.25 -3.32
CA ASN A 84 -2.22 -2.54 -3.64
C ASN A 84 -3.11 -3.74 -3.24
N ASN A 85 -3.56 -3.82 -1.99
CA ASN A 85 -4.26 -5.01 -1.49
C ASN A 85 -5.68 -4.74 -1.01
N THR A 86 -5.91 -3.62 -0.33
CA THR A 86 -7.18 -3.32 0.33
C THR A 86 -7.51 -1.83 0.25
N PRO A 87 -8.78 -1.44 0.41
CA PRO A 87 -9.16 -0.03 0.56
C PRO A 87 -8.48 0.67 1.76
N ASN A 88 -8.06 -0.10 2.77
CA ASN A 88 -7.34 0.42 3.92
C ASN A 88 -5.99 1.04 3.55
N ASP A 89 -5.31 0.47 2.54
CA ASP A 89 -4.04 0.99 2.04
C ASP A 89 -4.18 2.45 1.60
N LEU A 90 -5.29 2.75 0.94
CA LEU A 90 -5.61 4.09 0.46
C LEU A 90 -6.09 4.99 1.59
N LYS A 91 -6.98 4.48 2.46
CA LYS A 91 -7.46 5.20 3.64
C LYS A 91 -6.29 5.74 4.47
N ASN A 92 -5.32 4.88 4.79
CA ASN A 92 -4.18 5.27 5.62
C ASN A 92 -3.34 6.38 4.96
N GLN A 93 -3.12 6.31 3.66
CA GLN A 93 -2.43 7.38 2.94
C GLN A 93 -3.21 8.70 2.95
N ILE A 94 -4.53 8.67 2.79
CA ILE A 94 -5.38 9.87 2.85
C ILE A 94 -5.36 10.49 4.24
N TYR A 95 -5.33 9.68 5.29
CA TYR A 95 -5.30 10.15 6.67
C TYR A 95 -4.03 10.95 7.04
N LEU A 96 -2.97 10.84 6.24
CA LEU A 96 -1.77 11.67 6.44
C LEU A 96 -2.02 13.16 6.12
N PHE A 97 -2.96 13.49 5.23
CA PHE A 97 -3.26 14.88 4.89
C PHE A 97 -4.69 15.33 5.25
N GLU A 98 -5.66 14.42 5.26
CA GLU A 98 -7.03 14.70 5.71
C GLU A 98 -7.15 14.36 7.19
N ARG A 99 -6.89 15.37 8.05
CA ARG A 99 -6.76 15.16 9.50
C ARG A 99 -8.11 15.09 10.24
N ASN A 100 -9.16 15.66 9.68
CA ASN A 100 -10.50 15.58 10.26
C ASN A 100 -11.32 14.47 9.57
N HIS A 101 -11.20 13.26 10.06
CA HIS A 101 -11.83 12.09 9.45
C HIS A 101 -13.35 12.06 9.58
N GLN A 102 -13.91 12.74 10.59
CA GLN A 102 -15.36 12.82 10.83
C GLN A 102 -16.03 13.99 10.10
N TYR A 103 -15.24 14.99 9.70
CA TYR A 103 -15.72 16.13 8.93
C TYR A 103 -14.64 16.57 7.93
N CYS A 104 -14.43 15.73 6.91
CA CYS A 104 -13.38 15.92 5.93
C CYS A 104 -13.67 17.05 4.94
N THR A 105 -12.65 17.46 4.19
CA THR A 105 -12.76 18.50 3.15
C THR A 105 -13.37 17.99 1.84
N LEU A 106 -13.56 16.67 1.69
CA LEU A 106 -14.05 16.03 0.47
C LEU A 106 -15.58 16.12 0.39
N ASP A 107 -16.08 17.00 -0.47
CA ASP A 107 -17.50 17.31 -0.57
C ASP A 107 -18.38 16.15 -1.08
N LYS A 108 -17.80 15.21 -1.82
CA LYS A 108 -18.51 14.05 -2.39
C LYS A 108 -18.65 12.87 -1.43
N VAL A 109 -17.99 12.93 -0.28
CA VAL A 109 -18.15 11.93 0.78
C VAL A 109 -19.42 12.25 1.57
N ASP A 110 -20.34 11.30 1.67
CA ASP A 110 -21.60 11.45 2.38
C ASP A 110 -21.39 11.93 3.83
N GLY A 111 -22.04 13.04 4.18
CA GLY A 111 -21.89 13.67 5.49
C GLY A 111 -20.46 14.13 5.80
N ARG A 112 -19.58 14.15 4.81
CA ARG A 112 -18.15 14.42 4.94
C ARG A 112 -17.45 13.50 5.95
N ASN A 113 -18.04 12.34 6.26
CA ASN A 113 -17.47 11.39 7.23
C ASN A 113 -16.65 10.30 6.51
N LEU A 114 -15.37 10.57 6.37
CA LEU A 114 -14.41 9.69 5.70
C LEU A 114 -14.23 8.37 6.46
N GLU A 115 -14.28 8.40 7.79
CA GLU A 115 -14.18 7.21 8.63
C GLU A 115 -15.36 6.26 8.41
N ALA A 116 -16.58 6.79 8.42
CA ALA A 116 -17.79 6.01 8.17
C ALA A 116 -17.81 5.45 6.74
N PHE A 117 -17.38 6.25 5.76
CA PHE A 117 -17.25 5.84 4.37
C PHE A 117 -16.31 4.63 4.24
N PHE A 118 -15.07 4.74 4.68
CA PHE A 118 -14.11 3.64 4.57
C PHE A 118 -14.49 2.43 5.43
N SER A 119 -15.13 2.61 6.59
CA SER A 119 -15.63 1.51 7.42
C SER A 119 -16.70 0.70 6.71
N ARG A 120 -17.59 1.34 5.95
CA ARG A 120 -18.59 0.68 5.13
C ARG A 120 -17.94 -0.07 3.96
N ILE A 121 -17.08 0.61 3.21
CA ILE A 121 -16.35 0.00 2.08
C ILE A 121 -15.56 -1.23 2.54
N MET A 122 -14.85 -1.15 3.66
CA MET A 122 -14.04 -2.25 4.21
C MET A 122 -14.89 -3.46 4.61
N ARG A 123 -16.07 -3.24 5.21
CA ARG A 123 -16.99 -4.34 5.54
C ARG A 123 -17.45 -5.07 4.29
N SER A 124 -17.90 -4.35 3.27
CA SER A 124 -18.34 -4.94 2.01
C SER A 124 -17.19 -5.65 1.31
N PHE A 125 -15.99 -5.03 1.25
CA PHE A 125 -14.80 -5.63 0.66
C PHE A 125 -14.40 -6.94 1.35
N SER A 126 -14.41 -6.96 2.69
CA SER A 126 -14.04 -8.13 3.48
C SER A 126 -15.03 -9.28 3.30
N ALA A 127 -16.33 -8.97 3.23
CA ALA A 127 -17.38 -9.98 2.98
C ALA A 127 -17.21 -10.63 1.60
N LEU A 128 -17.03 -9.81 0.55
CA LEU A 128 -16.80 -10.30 -0.82
C LEU A 128 -15.51 -11.11 -0.93
N ARG A 129 -14.43 -10.67 -0.28
CA ARG A 129 -13.15 -11.39 -0.27
C ARG A 129 -13.27 -12.75 0.41
N HIS A 130 -14.00 -12.83 1.52
CA HIS A 130 -14.26 -14.09 2.21
C HIS A 130 -15.02 -15.06 1.30
N GLU A 131 -16.13 -14.62 0.68
CA GLU A 131 -16.93 -15.43 -0.24
C GLU A 131 -16.12 -15.89 -1.46
N ALA A 132 -15.33 -14.99 -2.07
CA ALA A 132 -14.44 -15.34 -3.18
C ALA A 132 -13.41 -16.40 -2.78
N SER A 133 -12.89 -16.32 -1.54
CA SER A 133 -11.94 -17.29 -1.01
C SER A 133 -12.60 -18.66 -0.82
N GLU A 134 -13.84 -18.72 -0.30
CA GLU A 134 -14.60 -19.97 -0.16
C GLU A 134 -14.87 -20.64 -1.50
N ILE A 135 -15.27 -19.87 -2.52
CA ILE A 135 -15.45 -20.37 -3.89
C ILE A 135 -14.13 -20.89 -4.46
N SER A 136 -13.04 -20.18 -4.21
CA SER A 136 -11.71 -20.55 -4.72
C SER A 136 -11.16 -21.81 -4.08
N ALA A 137 -11.50 -22.08 -2.83
CA ALA A 137 -11.06 -23.27 -2.08
C ALA A 137 -11.78 -24.57 -2.50
N LYS A 138 -12.86 -24.50 -3.28
CA LYS A 138 -13.58 -25.68 -3.75
C LYS A 138 -12.74 -26.44 -4.79
N GLU A 139 -12.54 -27.73 -4.60
CA GLU A 139 -11.84 -28.61 -5.56
C GLU A 139 -12.55 -28.68 -6.92
N ARG A 140 -13.89 -28.65 -6.92
CA ARG A 140 -14.72 -28.63 -8.13
C ARG A 140 -15.68 -27.44 -8.04
N LYS A 141 -15.58 -26.53 -8.99
CA LYS A 141 -16.48 -25.39 -9.11
C LYS A 141 -17.70 -25.77 -9.94
N THR A 142 -18.87 -25.45 -9.45
CA THR A 142 -20.14 -25.56 -10.19
C THR A 142 -20.32 -24.36 -11.12
N GLN A 143 -21.32 -24.44 -12.01
CA GLN A 143 -21.66 -23.28 -12.85
C GLN A 143 -22.11 -22.08 -11.99
N ASP A 144 -22.88 -22.35 -10.94
CA ASP A 144 -23.32 -21.32 -9.98
C ASP A 144 -22.13 -20.63 -9.28
N ASP A 145 -21.08 -21.39 -8.92
CA ASP A 145 -19.85 -20.83 -8.34
C ASP A 145 -19.13 -19.88 -9.31
N ILE A 146 -19.11 -20.26 -10.60
CA ILE A 146 -18.49 -19.44 -11.64
C ILE A 146 -19.29 -18.14 -11.87
N ASP A 147 -20.60 -18.24 -11.88
CA ASP A 147 -21.47 -17.09 -12.10
C ASP A 147 -21.43 -16.17 -10.87
N ARG A 148 -21.43 -16.74 -9.64
CA ARG A 148 -21.26 -15.95 -8.41
C ARG A 148 -19.90 -15.26 -8.35
N GLN A 149 -18.81 -15.90 -8.81
CA GLN A 149 -17.50 -15.26 -8.89
C GLN A 149 -17.53 -14.01 -9.81
N LYS A 150 -18.22 -14.07 -10.93
CA LYS A 150 -18.37 -12.89 -11.82
C LYS A 150 -19.17 -11.77 -11.18
N GLU A 151 -20.20 -12.11 -10.40
CA GLU A 151 -20.95 -11.11 -9.63
C GLU A 151 -20.06 -10.43 -8.59
N ILE A 152 -19.26 -11.21 -7.84
CA ILE A 152 -18.30 -10.69 -6.87
C ILE A 152 -17.30 -9.75 -7.54
N ASP A 153 -16.76 -10.13 -8.70
CA ASP A 153 -15.82 -9.29 -9.45
C ASP A 153 -16.48 -7.96 -9.87
N ASN A 154 -17.75 -7.99 -10.26
CA ASN A 154 -18.52 -6.80 -10.57
C ASN A 154 -18.78 -5.93 -9.32
N GLU A 155 -19.11 -6.54 -8.18
CA GLU A 155 -19.31 -5.84 -6.91
C GLU A 155 -18.00 -5.18 -6.43
N PHE A 156 -16.83 -5.82 -6.60
CA PHE A 156 -15.53 -5.17 -6.38
C PHE A 156 -15.33 -3.96 -7.31
N GLY A 157 -15.76 -4.07 -8.57
CA GLY A 157 -15.74 -2.95 -9.51
C GLY A 157 -16.59 -1.76 -9.04
N ILE A 158 -17.76 -2.02 -8.48
CA ILE A 158 -18.65 -0.99 -7.91
C ILE A 158 -17.98 -0.30 -6.72
N LEU A 159 -17.43 -1.07 -5.75
CA LEU A 159 -16.72 -0.49 -4.60
C LEU A 159 -15.53 0.37 -5.03
N SER A 160 -14.77 -0.09 -6.02
CA SER A 160 -13.63 0.65 -6.57
C SER A 160 -14.07 1.95 -7.26
N SER A 161 -15.19 1.91 -7.98
CA SER A 161 -15.78 3.10 -8.60
C SER A 161 -16.27 4.10 -7.56
N GLU A 162 -16.86 3.61 -6.47
CA GLU A 162 -17.34 4.46 -5.38
C GLU A 162 -16.16 5.20 -4.70
N ILE A 163 -15.06 4.51 -4.42
CA ILE A 163 -13.84 5.16 -3.89
C ILE A 163 -13.32 6.21 -4.87
N ARG A 164 -13.25 5.86 -6.15
CA ARG A 164 -12.76 6.78 -7.20
C ARG A 164 -13.62 8.03 -7.29
N ASP A 165 -14.93 7.87 -7.34
CA ASP A 165 -15.85 8.94 -7.68
C ASP A 165 -16.15 9.86 -6.47
N HIS A 166 -16.07 9.34 -5.24
CA HIS A 166 -16.34 10.13 -4.03
C HIS A 166 -15.07 10.66 -3.35
N VAL A 167 -13.93 9.99 -3.53
CA VAL A 167 -12.70 10.34 -2.81
C VAL A 167 -11.59 10.76 -3.77
N LEU A 168 -11.22 9.87 -4.71
CA LEU A 168 -10.00 10.08 -5.50
C LEU A 168 -10.14 11.16 -6.56
N CYS A 169 -11.32 11.39 -7.10
CA CYS A 169 -11.53 12.35 -8.18
C CYS A 169 -11.09 13.78 -7.82
N ASP A 170 -11.14 14.14 -6.54
CA ASP A 170 -10.81 15.49 -6.07
C ASP A 170 -9.35 15.62 -5.58
N ILE A 171 -8.67 14.51 -5.26
CA ILE A 171 -7.34 14.51 -4.65
C ILE A 171 -6.27 13.80 -5.47
N LEU A 172 -6.64 12.98 -6.48
CA LEU A 172 -5.70 12.18 -7.24
C LEU A 172 -5.47 12.74 -8.65
N VAL A 173 -4.23 13.09 -8.95
CA VAL A 173 -3.80 13.39 -10.31
C VAL A 173 -3.11 12.15 -10.91
N ARG A 174 -3.78 11.48 -11.82
CA ARG A 174 -3.26 10.30 -12.49
C ARG A 174 -2.82 10.63 -13.92
N ARG A 175 -1.69 10.06 -14.34
CA ARG A 175 -1.21 10.09 -15.73
C ARG A 175 -0.95 8.65 -16.19
N THR A 176 -1.77 8.17 -17.11
CA THR A 176 -1.55 6.85 -17.73
C THR A 176 -0.72 6.99 -19.00
N ARG A 177 -0.11 5.88 -19.45
CA ARG A 177 0.58 5.86 -20.76
C ARG A 177 -0.36 6.26 -21.91
N THR A 178 -1.63 5.91 -21.81
CA THR A 178 -2.67 6.28 -22.79
C THR A 178 -2.91 7.78 -22.78
N ASP A 179 -2.99 8.40 -21.60
CA ASP A 179 -3.14 9.85 -21.48
C ASP A 179 -1.91 10.58 -22.03
N ILE A 180 -0.70 10.08 -21.72
CA ILE A 180 0.53 10.66 -22.23
C ILE A 180 0.57 10.57 -23.76
N LYS A 181 0.27 9.41 -24.36
CA LYS A 181 0.18 9.25 -25.81
C LYS A 181 -0.83 10.20 -26.44
N LYS A 182 -1.99 10.39 -25.79
CA LYS A 182 -3.08 11.22 -26.31
C LYS A 182 -2.79 12.72 -26.24
N TYR A 183 -2.21 13.19 -25.13
CA TYR A 183 -2.07 14.62 -24.85
C TYR A 183 -0.68 15.17 -25.12
N TYR A 184 0.35 14.32 -25.24
CA TYR A 184 1.75 14.71 -25.39
C TYR A 184 2.43 14.03 -26.59
N GLU A 185 1.66 13.61 -27.59
CA GLU A 185 2.16 12.91 -28.79
C GLU A 185 3.22 13.71 -29.55
N GLU A 186 2.99 15.02 -29.70
CA GLU A 186 3.95 15.91 -30.37
C GLU A 186 5.27 16.03 -29.61
N ASP A 187 5.21 16.14 -28.29
CA ASP A 187 6.41 16.24 -27.45
C ASP A 187 7.17 14.91 -27.42
N MET A 188 6.46 13.78 -27.37
CA MET A 188 7.06 12.46 -27.47
C MET A 188 7.79 12.27 -28.82
N THR A 189 7.15 12.67 -29.90
CA THR A 189 7.74 12.58 -31.25
C THR A 189 8.98 13.47 -31.36
N ARG A 190 8.93 14.71 -30.85
CA ARG A 190 10.05 15.64 -30.83
C ARG A 190 11.25 15.13 -30.05
N GLN A 191 10.99 14.44 -28.93
CA GLN A 191 12.03 13.91 -28.04
C GLN A 191 12.42 12.46 -28.38
N HIS A 192 11.85 11.87 -29.41
CA HIS A 192 12.04 10.45 -29.79
C HIS A 192 11.73 9.46 -28.65
N LEU A 193 10.73 9.78 -27.82
CA LEU A 193 10.31 8.95 -26.70
C LEU A 193 9.31 7.90 -27.18
N ILE A 194 9.63 6.63 -26.94
CA ILE A 194 8.76 5.48 -27.26
C ILE A 194 8.53 4.69 -25.99
N PHE A 195 7.26 4.39 -25.69
CA PHE A 195 6.97 3.45 -24.62
C PHE A 195 7.34 2.02 -25.06
N PRO A 196 8.02 1.25 -24.22
CA PRO A 196 8.32 -0.14 -24.51
C PRO A 196 7.03 -0.94 -24.68
N GLU A 197 7.01 -1.79 -25.67
CA GLU A 197 5.93 -2.76 -25.86
C GLU A 197 6.18 -4.00 -24.99
N ILE A 198 5.09 -4.54 -24.42
CA ILE A 198 5.16 -5.77 -23.67
C ILE A 198 5.02 -6.91 -24.66
N SER A 199 6.13 -7.62 -24.92
CA SER A 199 6.02 -8.93 -25.59
C SER A 199 5.38 -9.94 -24.62
N GLY A 200 4.60 -10.86 -25.16
CA GLY A 200 3.98 -11.91 -24.32
C GLY A 200 5.02 -12.70 -23.50
N PRO A 201 4.59 -13.34 -22.41
CA PRO A 201 5.50 -14.09 -21.57
C PRO A 201 6.18 -15.20 -22.39
N HIS A 202 7.51 -15.18 -22.43
CA HIS A 202 8.30 -16.28 -22.96
C HIS A 202 8.51 -17.32 -21.86
N ALA A 203 8.00 -18.54 -22.08
CA ALA A 203 8.24 -19.62 -21.12
C ALA A 203 9.71 -20.02 -21.13
N LEU A 204 10.42 -19.67 -20.08
CA LEU A 204 11.75 -20.19 -19.80
C LEU A 204 11.60 -21.63 -19.29
N LYS A 205 11.78 -22.59 -20.20
CA LYS A 205 11.77 -24.00 -19.84
C LYS A 205 13.12 -24.35 -19.25
N TYR A 206 13.10 -24.64 -17.97
CA TYR A 206 14.26 -25.14 -17.23
C TYR A 206 14.10 -26.65 -16.98
N LYS A 207 15.12 -27.43 -17.29
CA LYS A 207 15.16 -28.86 -16.98
C LYS A 207 16.18 -29.08 -15.86
N MET A 208 15.68 -29.41 -14.69
CA MET A 208 16.53 -29.73 -13.56
C MET A 208 17.27 -31.06 -13.78
N ASP A 209 18.53 -31.12 -13.34
CA ASP A 209 19.27 -32.37 -13.24
C ASP A 209 18.63 -33.27 -12.19
N LYS A 210 18.81 -34.59 -12.34
CA LYS A 210 18.22 -35.59 -11.40
C LYS A 210 18.57 -35.28 -9.93
N TRP A 211 19.77 -34.83 -9.67
CA TRP A 211 20.22 -34.46 -8.33
C TRP A 211 19.42 -33.27 -7.80
N LEU A 212 19.21 -32.24 -8.61
CA LEU A 212 18.49 -31.04 -8.23
C LEU A 212 16.99 -31.33 -8.04
N VAL A 213 16.42 -32.21 -8.87
CA VAL A 213 15.01 -32.69 -8.69
C VAL A 213 14.87 -33.42 -7.36
N ASN A 214 15.81 -34.30 -7.00
CA ASN A 214 15.77 -34.98 -5.72
C ASN A 214 15.91 -34.03 -4.54
N LEU A 215 16.84 -33.06 -4.62
CA LEU A 215 17.02 -32.05 -3.60
C LEU A 215 15.74 -31.21 -3.43
N PHE A 216 15.13 -30.76 -4.56
CA PHE A 216 13.89 -29.99 -4.54
C PHE A 216 12.75 -30.80 -3.88
N ASN A 217 12.55 -32.05 -4.28
CA ASN A 217 11.50 -32.89 -3.70
C ASN A 217 11.74 -33.12 -2.21
N THR A 218 12.97 -33.44 -1.78
CA THR A 218 13.28 -33.62 -0.36
C THR A 218 13.04 -32.33 0.43
N THR A 219 13.40 -31.17 -0.13
CA THR A 219 13.14 -29.88 0.51
C THR A 219 11.65 -29.58 0.60
N MET A 220 10.88 -29.85 -0.46
CA MET A 220 9.43 -29.68 -0.45
C MET A 220 8.74 -30.61 0.54
N ASP A 221 9.18 -31.85 0.66
CA ASP A 221 8.65 -32.83 1.65
C ASP A 221 8.90 -32.36 3.10
N ILE A 222 9.98 -31.62 3.34
CA ILE A 222 10.28 -31.01 4.65
C ILE A 222 9.39 -29.79 4.92
N ILE A 223 9.17 -28.93 3.90
CA ILE A 223 8.39 -27.69 4.02
C ILE A 223 6.89 -27.98 4.05
N VAL A 224 6.40 -28.83 3.15
CA VAL A 224 5.00 -29.22 3.00
C VAL A 224 4.90 -30.73 3.10
N PRO A 225 5.02 -31.30 4.30
CA PRO A 225 4.96 -32.75 4.46
C PRO A 225 3.59 -33.28 4.05
N SER A 226 3.60 -34.38 3.30
CA SER A 226 2.39 -35.18 3.10
C SER A 226 1.83 -35.66 4.45
N ASP A 227 0.54 -35.98 4.50
CA ASP A 227 -0.14 -36.37 5.75
C ASP A 227 0.55 -37.49 6.53
N GLU A 228 1.38 -38.28 5.88
CA GLU A 228 2.18 -39.36 6.44
C GLU A 228 3.34 -38.89 7.34
N TYR A 229 3.80 -37.61 7.23
CA TYR A 229 4.96 -37.07 7.94
C TYR A 229 4.62 -36.05 9.03
N LYS A 230 3.37 -36.03 9.49
CA LYS A 230 2.91 -35.04 10.50
C LYS A 230 3.62 -35.11 11.86
N GLU A 231 4.33 -36.18 12.16
CA GLU A 231 4.91 -36.45 13.48
C GLU A 231 6.46 -36.46 13.55
N THR A 232 7.18 -36.14 12.48
CA THR A 232 8.63 -36.24 12.51
C THR A 232 9.33 -34.91 12.88
N SER A 233 10.39 -35.04 13.69
CA SER A 233 11.23 -33.97 14.23
C SER A 233 12.05 -33.18 13.19
N ASP A 234 11.91 -33.48 11.90
CA ASP A 234 12.76 -32.95 10.83
C ASP A 234 12.17 -31.72 10.12
N ARG A 235 11.24 -31.02 10.78
CA ARG A 235 10.51 -29.87 10.22
C ARG A 235 11.17 -28.52 10.47
N TYR A 236 12.49 -28.44 10.41
CA TYR A 236 13.18 -27.19 10.69
C TYR A 236 12.81 -26.02 9.76
N LEU A 237 12.42 -26.30 8.51
CA LEU A 237 12.09 -25.26 7.53
C LEU A 237 10.63 -24.80 7.55
N SER A 238 9.74 -25.52 8.22
CA SER A 238 8.31 -25.15 8.31
C SER A 238 8.01 -24.10 9.38
N TYR A 239 9.01 -23.65 10.12
CA TYR A 239 8.90 -22.63 11.19
C TYR A 239 9.45 -21.25 10.78
N TYR A 240 9.94 -21.11 9.56
CA TYR A 240 10.38 -19.85 8.97
C TYR A 240 9.48 -19.46 7.79
#